data_4097c60a560000b5011e7c135ff3415a
#
_entry.id   4097c60a560000b5011e7c135ff3415a
#
_cell.length_a   1.000
_cell.length_b   1.000
_cell.length_c   1.000
_cell.angle_alpha   90.00
_cell.angle_beta   90.00
_cell.angle_gamma   90.00
#
_symmetry.space_group_name_H-M   'P 1'
#
loop_
_entity.id
_entity.type
_entity.pdbx_description
1 polymer ?
#
loop_
_entity_poly.entity_id
_entity_poly.type
_entity_poly.pdbx_seq_one_letter_code
_entity_poly.pdbx_strand_id
1 'polypeptide(L)'
;MHHPDLLVIGAGPAGAATAARAAAAGLRVTLADRARFPRDKPCAEYLSPETVRQLDLLDALPPEVRSAGHALAGTTVHGPGGAQLTGLFARVESDRHGPRPAGLALPRLILDAAILNVARGRGAVVREGLALEQLLYHDGTVAGGVFRTRDGQLETISARLTVGADGLRSRVARQIGGYRTGSPSRLAFVGHLDGVPDLTDRAEMHVGAEGYVGINPLGGTRANVSAVVPTALSASAAGRPEEYFRQVLASFPALRDRLTRTEVIRTVMVTGPFGGRARRLVAGGALLVGDAAEFFDPFTGEGICSALRSATLAVDTALEALATPGLVVRARLAPYARAHRRAFAGKRVVERLIGYAMFTPRLFDRAVERI
;
A
#
# COMPACT_ATOMS: atom_id res chain seq x y z
N MET A 1 2.12 -15.08 -31.73
CA MET A 1 2.40 -14.24 -30.55
C MET A 1 2.42 -15.16 -29.32
N HIS A 2 3.54 -15.21 -28.57
CA HIS A 2 3.60 -16.03 -27.37
C HIS A 2 2.80 -15.34 -26.25
N HIS A 3 1.72 -15.96 -25.77
CA HIS A 3 0.97 -15.48 -24.61
C HIS A 3 1.83 -15.52 -23.34
N PRO A 4 1.77 -14.51 -22.45
CA PRO A 4 2.44 -14.58 -21.16
C PRO A 4 1.88 -15.74 -20.29
N ASP A 5 2.74 -16.28 -19.44
CA ASP A 5 2.30 -17.24 -18.43
C ASP A 5 1.51 -16.52 -17.33
N LEU A 6 1.93 -15.29 -17.00
CA LEU A 6 1.35 -14.46 -15.95
C LEU A 6 1.03 -13.04 -16.48
N LEU A 7 -0.22 -12.63 -16.32
CA LEU A 7 -0.65 -11.24 -16.49
C LEU A 7 -0.83 -10.61 -15.09
N VAL A 8 -0.10 -9.54 -14.80
CA VAL A 8 -0.27 -8.75 -13.58
C VAL A 8 -0.98 -7.44 -13.92
N ILE A 9 -2.04 -7.11 -13.21
CA ILE A 9 -2.87 -5.92 -13.44
C ILE A 9 -2.70 -4.95 -12.28
N GLY A 10 -2.01 -3.83 -12.54
CA GLY A 10 -1.60 -2.82 -11.58
C GLY A 10 -0.11 -2.91 -11.23
N ALA A 11 0.65 -1.82 -11.49
CA ALA A 11 2.09 -1.74 -11.27
C ALA A 11 2.48 -0.95 -10.00
N GLY A 12 1.61 -0.95 -8.97
CA GLY A 12 1.97 -0.52 -7.62
C GLY A 12 2.91 -1.54 -6.95
N PRO A 13 3.32 -1.33 -5.68
CA PRO A 13 4.30 -2.19 -5.01
C PRO A 13 3.97 -3.68 -5.06
N ALA A 14 2.71 -4.06 -4.89
CA ALA A 14 2.28 -5.47 -4.95
C ALA A 14 2.47 -6.07 -6.35
N GLY A 15 2.03 -5.37 -7.40
CA GLY A 15 2.08 -5.88 -8.76
C GLY A 15 3.49 -5.86 -9.33
N ALA A 16 4.24 -4.78 -9.13
CA ALA A 16 5.62 -4.68 -9.60
C ALA A 16 6.52 -5.73 -8.91
N ALA A 17 6.35 -5.94 -7.58
CA ALA A 17 7.07 -6.99 -6.86
C ALA A 17 6.67 -8.40 -7.33
N THR A 18 5.37 -8.63 -7.60
CA THR A 18 4.89 -9.90 -8.17
C THR A 18 5.54 -10.15 -9.53
N ALA A 19 5.52 -9.15 -10.41
CA ALA A 19 6.10 -9.26 -11.74
C ALA A 19 7.62 -9.50 -11.69
N ALA A 20 8.33 -8.75 -10.83
CA ALA A 20 9.76 -8.89 -10.65
C ALA A 20 10.17 -10.29 -10.17
N ARG A 21 9.47 -10.83 -9.16
CA ARG A 21 9.73 -12.16 -8.60
C ARG A 21 9.37 -13.27 -9.59
N ALA A 22 8.24 -13.15 -10.25
CA ALA A 22 7.78 -14.14 -11.21
C ALA A 22 8.71 -14.21 -12.45
N ALA A 23 9.14 -13.05 -12.95
CA ALA A 23 10.10 -13.00 -14.06
C ALA A 23 11.48 -13.57 -13.67
N ALA A 24 11.97 -13.23 -12.46
CA ALA A 24 13.20 -13.82 -11.93
C ALA A 24 13.14 -15.35 -11.78
N ALA A 25 11.94 -15.91 -11.56
CA ALA A 25 11.69 -17.34 -11.51
C ALA A 25 11.44 -17.99 -12.89
N GLY A 26 11.65 -17.24 -13.98
CA GLY A 26 11.59 -17.74 -15.37
C GLY A 26 10.20 -17.71 -16.02
N LEU A 27 9.19 -17.14 -15.38
CA LEU A 27 7.86 -16.97 -16.01
C LEU A 27 7.88 -15.81 -17.02
N ARG A 28 7.17 -15.97 -18.11
CA ARG A 28 6.89 -14.87 -19.06
C ARG A 28 5.79 -14.01 -18.46
N VAL A 29 6.15 -12.80 -18.05
CA VAL A 29 5.25 -11.88 -17.34
C VAL A 29 4.91 -10.67 -18.19
N THR A 30 3.63 -10.33 -18.27
CA THR A 30 3.15 -9.02 -18.71
C THR A 30 2.56 -8.28 -17.51
N LEU A 31 3.04 -7.07 -17.25
CA LEU A 31 2.56 -6.17 -16.20
C LEU A 31 1.88 -4.97 -16.84
N ALA A 32 0.57 -4.84 -16.66
CA ALA A 32 -0.23 -3.75 -17.21
C ALA A 32 -0.66 -2.75 -16.13
N ASP A 33 -0.51 -1.44 -16.38
CA ASP A 33 -1.03 -0.38 -15.52
C ASP A 33 -1.66 0.75 -16.34
N ARG A 34 -2.72 1.36 -15.79
CA ARG A 34 -3.40 2.52 -16.39
C ARG A 34 -2.57 3.81 -16.37
N ALA A 35 -1.64 3.91 -15.41
CA ALA A 35 -0.75 5.05 -15.28
C ALA A 35 0.51 4.88 -16.14
N ARG A 36 1.25 5.99 -16.31
CA ARG A 36 2.64 6.02 -16.75
C ARG A 36 3.53 6.34 -15.56
N PHE A 37 4.70 5.74 -15.50
CA PHE A 37 5.65 5.92 -14.43
C PHE A 37 6.83 6.81 -14.85
N PRO A 38 7.41 7.58 -13.91
CA PRO A 38 7.05 7.66 -12.49
C PRO A 38 5.69 8.33 -12.28
N ARG A 39 4.92 7.85 -11.29
CA ARG A 39 3.64 8.43 -10.93
C ARG A 39 3.50 8.62 -9.44
N ASP A 40 2.80 9.65 -9.02
CA ASP A 40 2.48 9.87 -7.62
C ASP A 40 1.21 9.12 -7.16
N LYS A 41 1.11 8.87 -5.87
CA LYS A 41 -0.05 8.22 -5.24
C LYS A 41 -0.16 8.66 -3.78
N PRO A 42 -1.36 9.01 -3.28
CA PRO A 42 -1.54 9.35 -1.87
C PRO A 42 -1.14 8.18 -0.96
N CYS A 43 -0.20 8.45 -0.07
CA CYS A 43 0.40 7.50 0.86
C CYS A 43 1.14 8.29 1.94
N ALA A 44 1.24 7.74 3.15
CA ALA A 44 2.11 8.30 4.20
C ALA A 44 3.61 8.15 3.89
N GLU A 45 3.98 7.33 2.89
CA GLU A 45 5.37 7.14 2.44
C GLU A 45 6.31 6.58 3.52
N TYR A 46 5.72 5.92 4.51
CA TYR A 46 6.40 5.25 5.60
C TYR A 46 6.73 3.80 5.24
N LEU A 47 7.97 3.41 5.43
CA LEU A 47 8.46 2.04 5.27
C LEU A 47 9.02 1.57 6.62
N SER A 48 8.43 0.54 7.21
CA SER A 48 8.98 -0.10 8.40
C SER A 48 10.31 -0.80 8.07
N PRO A 49 11.15 -1.14 9.06
CA PRO A 49 12.39 -1.88 8.84
C PRO A 49 12.17 -3.20 8.08
N GLU A 50 11.07 -3.89 8.35
CA GLU A 50 10.72 -5.11 7.61
C GLU A 50 10.39 -4.80 6.14
N THR A 51 9.72 -3.68 5.86
CA THR A 51 9.46 -3.25 4.48
C THR A 51 10.77 -2.94 3.76
N VAL A 52 11.69 -2.22 4.42
CA VAL A 52 13.03 -1.92 3.89
C VAL A 52 13.78 -3.21 3.58
N ARG A 53 13.80 -4.17 4.51
CA ARG A 53 14.43 -5.48 4.31
C ARG A 53 13.84 -6.24 3.10
N GLN A 54 12.52 -6.22 2.92
CA GLN A 54 11.88 -6.87 1.77
C GLN A 54 12.21 -6.19 0.44
N LEU A 55 12.35 -4.86 0.45
CA LEU A 55 12.78 -4.09 -0.73
C LEU A 55 14.25 -4.33 -1.06
N ASP A 56 15.12 -4.50 -0.05
CA ASP A 56 16.53 -4.90 -0.25
C ASP A 56 16.63 -6.28 -0.88
N LEU A 57 15.86 -7.25 -0.38
CA LEU A 57 15.80 -8.61 -0.97
C LEU A 57 15.20 -8.61 -2.39
N LEU A 58 14.56 -7.56 -2.80
CA LEU A 58 14.04 -7.37 -4.15
C LEU A 58 15.00 -6.59 -5.05
N ASP A 59 16.11 -6.06 -4.52
CA ASP A 59 17.05 -5.13 -5.16
C ASP A 59 16.39 -3.78 -5.55
N ALA A 60 15.35 -3.36 -4.80
CA ALA A 60 14.57 -2.17 -5.11
C ALA A 60 15.05 -0.90 -4.39
N LEU A 61 16.07 -0.99 -3.53
CA LEU A 61 16.68 0.14 -2.82
C LEU A 61 18.18 0.28 -3.10
N PRO A 62 18.60 0.45 -4.35
CA PRO A 62 19.99 0.78 -4.63
C PRO A 62 20.37 2.12 -3.96
N PRO A 63 21.67 2.44 -3.79
CA PRO A 63 22.13 3.59 -3.01
C PRO A 63 21.47 4.92 -3.40
N GLU A 64 21.26 5.17 -4.68
CA GLU A 64 20.62 6.39 -5.19
C GLU A 64 19.12 6.50 -4.81
N VAL A 65 18.40 5.37 -4.77
CA VAL A 65 17.00 5.33 -4.31
C VAL A 65 16.94 5.49 -2.80
N ARG A 66 17.82 4.81 -2.06
CA ARG A 66 17.87 4.88 -0.60
C ARG A 66 18.21 6.29 -0.12
N SER A 67 19.16 6.98 -0.77
CA SER A 67 19.57 8.34 -0.40
C SER A 67 18.51 9.40 -0.70
N ALA A 68 17.55 9.11 -1.57
CA ALA A 68 16.39 9.98 -1.81
C ALA A 68 15.32 9.92 -0.70
N GLY A 69 15.45 8.97 0.23
CA GLY A 69 14.58 8.83 1.39
C GLY A 69 15.20 9.41 2.66
N HIS A 70 14.39 9.53 3.71
CA HIS A 70 14.82 9.93 5.05
C HIS A 70 14.73 8.75 6.00
N ALA A 71 15.83 8.43 6.71
CA ALA A 71 15.89 7.32 7.65
C ALA A 71 15.02 7.60 8.89
N LEU A 72 14.28 6.58 9.32
CA LEU A 72 13.42 6.66 10.50
C LEU A 72 13.94 5.72 11.60
N ALA A 73 14.07 6.21 12.83
CA ALA A 73 14.49 5.43 13.99
C ALA A 73 13.32 4.81 14.76
N GLY A 74 12.10 5.29 14.53
CA GLY A 74 10.92 4.83 15.26
C GLY A 74 9.68 5.65 14.94
N THR A 75 8.71 5.56 15.86
CA THR A 75 7.45 6.32 15.76
C THR A 75 7.08 6.87 17.13
N THR A 76 6.60 8.11 17.18
CA THR A 76 5.99 8.73 18.35
C THR A 76 4.48 8.82 18.15
N VAL A 77 3.71 8.33 19.08
CA VAL A 77 2.24 8.41 19.09
C VAL A 77 1.79 9.38 20.16
N HIS A 78 0.98 10.35 19.77
CA HIS A 78 0.38 11.35 20.64
C HIS A 78 -1.10 11.05 20.81
N GLY A 79 -1.53 10.83 22.03
CA GLY A 79 -2.92 10.60 22.38
C GLY A 79 -3.74 11.89 22.48
N PRO A 80 -5.07 11.79 22.41
CA PRO A 80 -5.97 12.96 22.42
C PRO A 80 -5.95 13.72 23.77
N GLY A 81 -5.57 13.08 24.89
CA GLY A 81 -5.41 13.69 26.21
C GLY A 81 -4.01 14.20 26.50
N GLY A 82 -3.09 14.15 25.53
CA GLY A 82 -1.70 14.61 25.67
C GLY A 82 -0.70 13.52 26.07
N ALA A 83 -1.15 12.28 26.30
CA ALA A 83 -0.25 11.15 26.51
C ALA A 83 0.63 10.91 25.29
N GLN A 84 1.90 10.58 25.51
CA GLN A 84 2.87 10.34 24.44
C GLN A 84 3.61 9.03 24.66
N LEU A 85 3.71 8.23 23.59
CA LEU A 85 4.50 7.02 23.54
C LEU A 85 5.50 7.08 22.39
N THR A 86 6.78 6.88 22.70
CA THR A 86 7.84 6.77 21.68
C THR A 86 8.34 5.33 21.62
N GLY A 87 8.11 4.69 20.45
CA GLY A 87 8.66 3.39 20.12
C GLY A 87 9.83 3.51 19.15
N LEU A 88 11.02 3.05 19.57
CA LEU A 88 12.16 2.86 18.67
C LEU A 88 12.10 1.47 18.03
N PHE A 89 12.58 1.36 16.80
CA PHE A 89 12.66 0.04 16.16
C PHE A 89 13.58 -0.88 16.94
N ALA A 90 13.06 -2.05 17.31
CA ALA A 90 13.81 -3.03 18.09
C ALA A 90 14.89 -3.68 17.24
N ARG A 91 16.05 -3.98 17.87
CA ARG A 91 17.05 -4.85 17.27
C ARG A 91 16.50 -6.28 17.21
N VAL A 92 16.82 -6.99 16.13
CA VAL A 92 16.49 -8.41 16.04
C VAL A 92 17.40 -9.17 17.03
N GLU A 93 16.84 -10.16 17.70
CA GLU A 93 17.56 -10.91 18.75
C GLU A 93 18.85 -11.58 18.26
N SER A 94 18.90 -11.94 16.96
CA SER A 94 20.08 -12.49 16.30
C SER A 94 21.20 -11.47 16.03
N ASP A 95 20.92 -10.15 16.16
CA ASP A 95 21.90 -9.07 15.91
C ASP A 95 21.80 -7.98 17.01
N ARG A 96 22.02 -8.39 18.25
CA ARG A 96 21.95 -7.49 19.43
C ARG A 96 23.04 -6.42 19.44
N HIS A 97 24.15 -6.65 18.75
CA HIS A 97 25.33 -5.76 18.71
C HIS A 97 25.41 -4.91 17.44
N GLY A 98 24.62 -5.23 16.40
CA GLY A 98 24.56 -4.47 15.15
C GLY A 98 23.87 -3.10 15.30
N PRO A 99 23.88 -2.29 14.25
CA PRO A 99 23.11 -1.04 14.22
C PRO A 99 21.62 -1.32 14.38
N ARG A 100 20.87 -0.37 14.96
CA ARG A 100 19.41 -0.51 15.01
C ARG A 100 18.86 -0.53 13.57
N PRO A 101 17.92 -1.42 13.27
CA PRO A 101 17.25 -1.37 11.97
C PRO A 101 16.54 -0.02 11.82
N ALA A 102 16.65 0.57 10.64
CA ALA A 102 15.98 1.82 10.31
C ALA A 102 14.80 1.57 9.40
N GLY A 103 13.72 2.30 9.62
CA GLY A 103 12.68 2.53 8.63
C GLY A 103 13.15 3.57 7.61
N LEU A 104 12.31 3.85 6.61
CA LEU A 104 12.60 4.84 5.59
C LEU A 104 11.31 5.59 5.23
N ALA A 105 11.34 6.90 5.20
CA ALA A 105 10.34 7.71 4.53
C ALA A 105 10.80 7.92 3.09
N LEU A 106 10.04 7.40 2.10
CA LEU A 106 10.42 7.46 0.69
C LEU A 106 9.20 7.78 -0.18
N PRO A 107 9.25 8.88 -0.96
CA PRO A 107 8.15 9.27 -1.84
C PRO A 107 7.75 8.16 -2.81
N ARG A 108 6.43 7.97 -2.97
CA ARG A 108 5.85 6.95 -3.85
C ARG A 108 6.24 7.13 -5.31
N LEU A 109 6.50 8.37 -5.71
CA LEU A 109 7.03 8.69 -7.04
C LEU A 109 8.34 7.94 -7.32
N ILE A 110 9.21 7.85 -6.31
CA ILE A 110 10.52 7.20 -6.39
C ILE A 110 10.38 5.69 -6.15
N LEU A 111 9.71 5.31 -5.05
CA LEU A 111 9.57 3.91 -4.65
C LEU A 111 8.91 3.05 -5.72
N ASP A 112 7.75 3.51 -6.25
CA ASP A 112 7.00 2.71 -7.22
C ASP A 112 7.78 2.55 -8.54
N ALA A 113 8.50 3.60 -8.97
CA ALA A 113 9.37 3.54 -10.14
C ALA A 113 10.56 2.58 -9.92
N ALA A 114 11.16 2.59 -8.74
CA ALA A 114 12.26 1.71 -8.39
C ALA A 114 11.85 0.22 -8.46
N ILE A 115 10.73 -0.15 -7.83
CA ILE A 115 10.22 -1.53 -7.88
C ILE A 115 9.87 -1.94 -9.32
N LEU A 116 9.27 -1.03 -10.10
CA LEU A 116 8.91 -1.27 -11.48
C LEU A 116 10.15 -1.48 -12.37
N ASN A 117 11.23 -0.73 -12.12
CA ASN A 117 12.50 -0.89 -12.85
C ASN A 117 13.13 -2.25 -12.55
N VAL A 118 13.03 -2.76 -11.32
CA VAL A 118 13.45 -4.14 -11.01
C VAL A 118 12.66 -5.15 -11.84
N ALA A 119 11.34 -4.98 -11.96
CA ALA A 119 10.52 -5.88 -12.78
C ALA A 119 10.94 -5.85 -14.25
N ARG A 120 11.21 -4.65 -14.81
CA ARG A 120 11.75 -4.50 -16.19
C ARG A 120 13.11 -5.18 -16.34
N GLY A 121 14.04 -4.92 -15.43
CA GLY A 121 15.39 -5.50 -15.44
C GLY A 121 15.40 -7.02 -15.35
N ARG A 122 14.36 -7.61 -14.72
CA ARG A 122 14.17 -9.07 -14.64
C ARG A 122 13.39 -9.68 -15.81
N GLY A 123 13.06 -8.88 -16.83
CA GLY A 123 12.44 -9.34 -18.08
C GLY A 123 10.91 -9.30 -18.11
N ALA A 124 10.25 -8.68 -17.15
CA ALA A 124 8.81 -8.46 -17.25
C ALA A 124 8.48 -7.41 -18.34
N VAL A 125 7.54 -7.74 -19.23
CA VAL A 125 7.05 -6.81 -20.24
C VAL A 125 6.07 -5.83 -19.58
N VAL A 126 6.48 -4.58 -19.41
CA VAL A 126 5.65 -3.54 -18.79
C VAL A 126 4.86 -2.78 -19.84
N ARG A 127 3.54 -2.73 -19.68
CA ARG A 127 2.58 -2.07 -20.53
C ARG A 127 1.87 -0.96 -19.73
N GLU A 128 2.30 0.28 -19.92
CA GLU A 128 1.73 1.46 -19.30
C GLU A 128 0.60 2.08 -20.12
N GLY A 129 -0.34 2.78 -19.46
CA GLY A 129 -1.47 3.43 -20.10
C GLY A 129 -2.61 2.47 -20.46
N LEU A 130 -2.62 1.26 -19.90
CA LEU A 130 -3.64 0.23 -20.13
C LEU A 130 -4.57 0.10 -18.91
N ALA A 131 -5.81 0.57 -19.05
CA ALA A 131 -6.83 0.44 -18.01
C ALA A 131 -7.66 -0.85 -18.24
N LEU A 132 -7.69 -1.76 -17.26
CA LEU A 132 -8.54 -2.94 -17.33
C LEU A 132 -10.01 -2.52 -17.49
N GLU A 133 -10.69 -3.02 -18.53
CA GLU A 133 -12.14 -2.90 -18.72
C GLU A 133 -12.86 -4.13 -18.17
N GLN A 134 -12.48 -5.30 -18.63
CA GLN A 134 -13.07 -6.56 -18.21
C GLN A 134 -12.06 -7.71 -18.22
N LEU A 135 -12.30 -8.71 -17.39
CA LEU A 135 -11.56 -9.96 -17.44
C LEU A 135 -12.01 -10.78 -18.64
N LEU A 136 -11.05 -11.44 -19.26
CA LEU A 136 -11.32 -12.44 -20.30
C LEU A 136 -11.57 -13.80 -19.62
N TYR A 137 -12.59 -14.52 -20.07
CA TYR A 137 -12.92 -15.84 -19.54
C TYR A 137 -12.86 -16.89 -20.65
N HIS A 138 -12.38 -18.09 -20.29
CA HIS A 138 -12.43 -19.29 -21.08
C HIS A 138 -12.90 -20.45 -20.19
N ASP A 139 -13.98 -21.11 -20.55
CA ASP A 139 -14.62 -22.18 -19.76
C ASP A 139 -14.79 -21.81 -18.27
N GLY A 140 -15.32 -20.61 -17.99
CA GLY A 140 -15.55 -20.11 -16.63
C GLY A 140 -14.29 -19.79 -15.82
N THR A 141 -13.10 -19.89 -16.45
CA THR A 141 -11.80 -19.59 -15.86
C THR A 141 -11.26 -18.28 -16.44
N VAL A 142 -10.69 -17.41 -15.62
CA VAL A 142 -10.04 -16.19 -16.09
C VAL A 142 -8.86 -16.56 -16.98
N ALA A 143 -8.81 -15.99 -18.17
CA ALA A 143 -7.82 -16.26 -19.20
C ALA A 143 -7.09 -14.99 -19.68
N GLY A 144 -7.14 -13.89 -18.89
CA GLY A 144 -6.52 -12.61 -19.21
C GLY A 144 -7.46 -11.43 -18.98
N GLY A 145 -7.28 -10.35 -19.76
CA GLY A 145 -8.08 -9.15 -19.65
C GLY A 145 -8.18 -8.38 -20.96
N VAL A 146 -9.24 -7.57 -21.07
CA VAL A 146 -9.44 -6.56 -22.09
C VAL A 146 -9.15 -5.21 -21.48
N PHE A 147 -8.30 -4.43 -22.12
CA PHE A 147 -7.81 -3.16 -21.64
C PHE A 147 -8.21 -2.04 -22.59
N ARG A 148 -8.48 -0.87 -22.02
CA ARG A 148 -8.63 0.37 -22.78
C ARG A 148 -7.32 1.14 -22.75
N THR A 149 -6.83 1.49 -23.93
CA THR A 149 -5.69 2.37 -24.13
C THR A 149 -6.09 3.84 -23.90
N ARG A 150 -5.13 4.76 -23.85
CA ARG A 150 -5.43 6.20 -23.65
C ARG A 150 -6.21 6.84 -24.82
N ASP A 151 -5.99 6.36 -26.02
CA ASP A 151 -6.70 6.76 -27.24
C ASP A 151 -8.05 6.05 -27.42
N GLY A 152 -8.48 5.28 -26.38
CA GLY A 152 -9.81 4.68 -26.32
C GLY A 152 -9.93 3.32 -26.99
N GLN A 153 -8.87 2.80 -27.62
CA GLN A 153 -8.89 1.50 -28.28
C GLN A 153 -8.93 0.36 -27.26
N LEU A 154 -9.46 -0.78 -27.66
CA LEU A 154 -9.47 -1.98 -26.84
C LEU A 154 -8.35 -2.92 -27.28
N GLU A 155 -7.62 -3.40 -26.29
CA GLU A 155 -6.53 -4.36 -26.45
C GLU A 155 -6.77 -5.58 -25.55
N THR A 156 -6.60 -6.79 -26.08
CA THR A 156 -6.76 -8.03 -25.34
C THR A 156 -5.40 -8.63 -25.03
N ILE A 157 -5.18 -8.99 -23.77
CA ILE A 157 -3.99 -9.73 -23.31
C ILE A 157 -4.48 -11.03 -22.68
N SER A 158 -4.20 -12.15 -23.35
CA SER A 158 -4.48 -13.49 -22.81
C SER A 158 -3.32 -13.98 -21.97
N ALA A 159 -3.60 -14.72 -20.88
CA ALA A 159 -2.60 -15.32 -20.01
C ALA A 159 -3.15 -16.58 -19.32
N ARG A 160 -2.25 -17.48 -18.91
CA ARG A 160 -2.63 -18.68 -18.15
C ARG A 160 -3.09 -18.37 -16.73
N LEU A 161 -2.51 -17.33 -16.12
CA LEU A 161 -2.87 -16.86 -14.78
C LEU A 161 -2.89 -15.33 -14.75
N THR A 162 -3.87 -14.74 -14.08
CA THR A 162 -4.01 -13.30 -13.88
C THR A 162 -3.86 -12.94 -12.40
N VAL A 163 -3.03 -11.94 -12.09
CA VAL A 163 -2.88 -11.39 -10.74
C VAL A 163 -3.48 -9.99 -10.69
N GLY A 164 -4.53 -9.83 -9.89
CA GLY A 164 -5.11 -8.51 -9.60
C GLY A 164 -4.31 -7.80 -8.52
N ALA A 165 -3.64 -6.71 -8.90
CA ALA A 165 -2.84 -5.82 -8.06
C ALA A 165 -3.27 -4.36 -8.21
N ASP A 166 -4.50 -4.12 -8.65
CA ASP A 166 -5.07 -2.84 -9.05
C ASP A 166 -5.55 -1.96 -7.87
N GLY A 167 -5.16 -2.34 -6.64
CA GLY A 167 -5.28 -1.55 -5.42
C GLY A 167 -6.71 -1.40 -4.91
N LEU A 168 -6.94 -0.34 -4.12
CA LEU A 168 -8.27 0.02 -3.64
C LEU A 168 -9.26 0.14 -4.81
N ARG A 169 -10.49 -0.33 -4.63
CA ARG A 169 -11.53 -0.36 -5.66
C ARG A 169 -11.19 -1.27 -6.85
N SER A 170 -10.42 -2.34 -6.59
CA SER A 170 -10.01 -3.33 -7.58
C SER A 170 -11.15 -3.75 -8.52
N ARG A 171 -10.93 -3.59 -9.82
CA ARG A 171 -11.82 -4.10 -10.86
C ARG A 171 -11.74 -5.62 -10.94
N VAL A 172 -10.53 -6.17 -10.77
CA VAL A 172 -10.32 -7.63 -10.75
C VAL A 172 -11.12 -8.26 -9.62
N ALA A 173 -10.99 -7.73 -8.37
CA ALA A 173 -11.72 -8.25 -7.22
C ALA A 173 -13.24 -8.24 -7.43
N ARG A 174 -13.78 -7.16 -8.01
CA ARG A 174 -15.22 -7.04 -8.31
C ARG A 174 -15.69 -8.10 -9.30
N GLN A 175 -14.90 -8.40 -10.32
CA GLN A 175 -15.27 -9.34 -11.37
C GLN A 175 -15.11 -10.80 -10.95
N ILE A 176 -14.16 -11.15 -10.07
CA ILE A 176 -13.97 -12.55 -9.64
C ILE A 176 -14.83 -12.99 -8.46
N GLY A 177 -15.59 -12.10 -7.84
CA GLY A 177 -16.45 -12.48 -6.72
C GLY A 177 -16.97 -11.35 -5.86
N GLY A 178 -16.61 -10.11 -6.20
CA GLY A 178 -17.06 -8.91 -5.52
C GLY A 178 -16.15 -8.43 -4.41
N TYR A 179 -16.42 -7.20 -3.98
CA TYR A 179 -15.69 -6.49 -2.95
C TYR A 179 -16.65 -6.12 -1.81
N ARG A 180 -16.19 -6.21 -0.58
CA ARG A 180 -16.95 -5.87 0.63
C ARG A 180 -16.34 -4.61 1.22
N THR A 181 -17.10 -3.54 1.31
CA THR A 181 -16.75 -2.39 2.15
C THR A 181 -17.06 -2.73 3.61
N GLY A 182 -16.18 -2.33 4.51
CA GLY A 182 -16.34 -2.51 5.96
C GLY A 182 -16.49 -1.18 6.68
N SER A 183 -16.63 -1.26 8.01
CA SER A 183 -16.60 -0.11 8.92
C SER A 183 -15.35 -0.23 9.80
N PRO A 184 -14.72 0.88 10.20
CA PRO A 184 -15.07 2.27 9.87
C PRO A 184 -14.65 2.66 8.44
N SER A 185 -15.47 3.50 7.79
CA SER A 185 -15.13 4.07 6.48
C SER A 185 -14.41 5.41 6.67
N ARG A 186 -13.19 5.54 6.16
CA ARG A 186 -12.34 6.73 6.30
C ARG A 186 -11.73 7.15 4.98
N LEU A 187 -11.43 8.44 4.86
CA LEU A 187 -10.63 9.01 3.78
C LEU A 187 -9.32 9.55 4.35
N ALA A 188 -8.26 9.52 3.54
CA ALA A 188 -7.02 10.21 3.82
C ALA A 188 -6.84 11.38 2.86
N PHE A 189 -6.43 12.51 3.41
CA PHE A 189 -5.96 13.71 2.72
C PHE A 189 -4.45 13.77 2.95
N VAL A 190 -3.67 13.76 1.89
CA VAL A 190 -2.21 13.61 1.98
C VAL A 190 -1.53 14.70 1.17
N GLY A 191 -0.68 15.47 1.84
CA GLY A 191 0.14 16.51 1.22
C GLY A 191 1.60 16.43 1.66
N HIS A 192 2.51 17.04 0.90
CA HIS A 192 3.84 17.34 1.39
C HIS A 192 3.85 18.82 1.86
N LEU A 193 4.34 19.01 3.06
CA LEU A 193 4.52 20.34 3.64
C LEU A 193 6.00 20.66 3.76
N ASP A 194 6.36 21.92 3.56
CA ASP A 194 7.68 22.49 3.88
C ASP A 194 7.55 23.54 5.00
N GLY A 195 8.64 23.82 5.71
CA GLY A 195 8.64 24.68 6.88
C GLY A 195 8.02 24.04 8.12
N VAL A 196 7.98 22.71 8.20
CA VAL A 196 7.51 21.99 9.40
C VAL A 196 8.60 22.05 10.48
N PRO A 197 8.34 22.70 11.63
CA PRO A 197 9.33 22.78 12.70
C PRO A 197 9.41 21.46 13.48
N ASP A 198 10.48 21.29 14.25
CA ASP A 198 10.71 20.23 15.24
C ASP A 198 10.57 18.80 14.69
N LEU A 199 10.87 18.61 13.39
CA LEU A 199 10.98 17.28 12.82
C LEU A 199 12.19 16.55 13.41
N THR A 200 11.99 15.27 13.72
CA THR A 200 13.05 14.38 14.21
C THR A 200 13.26 13.23 13.24
N ASP A 201 14.06 12.26 13.62
CA ASP A 201 14.24 10.99 12.91
C ASP A 201 13.08 9.99 13.14
N ARG A 202 11.95 10.42 13.66
CA ARG A 202 10.79 9.58 13.96
C ARG A 202 9.56 10.04 13.20
N ALA A 203 8.77 9.05 12.77
CA ALA A 203 7.41 9.30 12.34
C ALA A 203 6.55 9.74 13.54
N GLU A 204 5.56 10.58 13.30
CA GLU A 204 4.61 11.00 14.33
C GLU A 204 3.20 10.57 13.95
N MET A 205 2.43 10.19 14.98
CA MET A 205 1.01 9.88 14.84
C MET A 205 0.24 10.63 15.92
N HIS A 206 -0.60 11.56 15.51
CA HIS A 206 -1.45 12.35 16.41
C HIS A 206 -2.88 11.83 16.32
N VAL A 207 -3.37 11.25 17.40
CA VAL A 207 -4.75 10.74 17.50
C VAL A 207 -5.66 11.80 18.08
N GLY A 208 -6.77 12.07 17.41
CA GLY A 208 -7.79 13.05 17.83
C GLY A 208 -9.18 12.44 17.88
N ALA A 209 -10.18 13.25 18.30
CA ALA A 209 -11.56 12.81 18.44
C ALA A 209 -12.19 12.35 17.10
N GLU A 210 -11.80 12.99 16.01
CA GLU A 210 -12.42 12.80 14.69
C GLU A 210 -11.51 12.06 13.70
N GLY A 211 -10.36 11.54 14.14
CA GLY A 211 -9.43 10.85 13.27
C GLY A 211 -8.00 10.92 13.77
N TYR A 212 -7.04 10.88 12.85
CA TYR A 212 -5.64 10.99 13.20
C TYR A 212 -4.84 11.67 12.09
N VAL A 213 -3.69 12.22 12.47
CA VAL A 213 -2.72 12.83 11.54
C VAL A 213 -1.38 12.11 11.69
N GLY A 214 -0.87 11.58 10.59
CA GLY A 214 0.49 11.04 10.48
C GLY A 214 1.43 12.08 9.89
N ILE A 215 2.63 12.24 10.45
CA ILE A 215 3.69 13.11 9.95
C ILE A 215 4.94 12.25 9.77
N ASN A 216 5.45 12.20 8.54
CA ASN A 216 6.69 11.50 8.21
C ASN A 216 7.72 12.49 7.67
N PRO A 217 8.87 12.66 8.33
CA PRO A 217 9.95 13.52 7.84
C PRO A 217 10.45 13.05 6.47
N LEU A 218 10.67 14.00 5.56
CA LEU A 218 11.25 13.76 4.23
C LEU A 218 12.64 14.40 4.08
N GLY A 219 13.20 14.90 5.18
CA GLY A 219 14.48 15.59 5.24
C GLY A 219 14.36 17.12 5.28
N GLY A 220 15.23 17.75 6.07
CA GLY A 220 15.15 19.17 6.38
C GLY A 220 13.86 19.53 7.10
N THR A 221 13.15 20.54 6.61
CA THR A 221 11.86 21.00 7.13
C THR A 221 10.66 20.35 6.41
N ARG A 222 10.90 19.43 5.50
CA ARG A 222 9.86 18.80 4.68
C ARG A 222 9.28 17.55 5.35
N ALA A 223 7.95 17.40 5.27
CA ALA A 223 7.26 16.22 5.75
C ALA A 223 6.10 15.81 4.83
N ASN A 224 5.85 14.50 4.75
CA ASN A 224 4.57 13.96 4.31
C ASN A 224 3.60 14.05 5.47
N VAL A 225 2.47 14.71 5.27
CA VAL A 225 1.40 14.85 6.28
C VAL A 225 0.14 14.20 5.74
N SER A 226 -0.42 13.27 6.52
CA SER A 226 -1.59 12.47 6.16
C SER A 226 -2.68 12.64 7.20
N ALA A 227 -3.76 13.36 6.88
CA ALA A 227 -4.94 13.51 7.73
C ALA A 227 -5.98 12.44 7.35
N VAL A 228 -6.33 11.57 8.30
CA VAL A 228 -7.30 10.48 8.11
C VAL A 228 -8.53 10.73 8.96
N VAL A 229 -9.67 10.86 8.29
CA VAL A 229 -10.95 11.23 8.90
C VAL A 229 -12.09 10.29 8.49
N PRO A 230 -13.14 10.13 9.29
CA PRO A 230 -14.36 9.44 8.89
C PRO A 230 -14.96 10.04 7.62
N THR A 231 -15.42 9.18 6.71
CA THR A 231 -16.05 9.63 5.45
C THR A 231 -17.26 10.55 5.70
N ALA A 232 -18.00 10.33 6.80
CA ALA A 232 -19.14 11.16 7.16
C ALA A 232 -18.77 12.63 7.43
N LEU A 233 -17.53 12.91 7.86
CA LEU A 233 -17.06 14.27 8.16
C LEU A 233 -16.42 14.97 6.94
N SER A 234 -16.25 14.28 5.84
CA SER A 234 -15.50 14.79 4.66
C SER A 234 -16.37 15.40 3.56
N ALA A 235 -17.66 15.60 3.80
CA ALA A 235 -18.58 16.14 2.78
C ALA A 235 -18.17 17.56 2.31
N SER A 236 -17.65 18.40 3.21
CA SER A 236 -17.19 19.76 2.92
C SER A 236 -15.86 19.80 2.12
N ALA A 237 -15.17 18.68 1.99
CA ALA A 237 -13.93 18.57 1.22
C ALA A 237 -14.14 18.57 -0.31
N ALA A 238 -15.40 18.42 -0.77
CA ALA A 238 -15.72 18.33 -2.19
C ALA A 238 -15.27 19.59 -2.94
N GLY A 239 -14.34 19.41 -3.91
CA GLY A 239 -13.76 20.50 -4.70
C GLY A 239 -12.69 21.34 -3.97
N ARG A 240 -12.50 21.17 -2.66
CA ARG A 240 -11.56 21.97 -1.84
C ARG A 240 -10.71 21.10 -0.90
N PRO A 241 -9.97 20.09 -1.41
CA PRO A 241 -9.26 19.12 -0.56
C PRO A 241 -8.17 19.75 0.30
N GLU A 242 -7.46 20.77 -0.18
CA GLU A 242 -6.41 21.45 0.57
C GLU A 242 -6.99 22.31 1.71
N GLU A 243 -8.04 23.07 1.46
CA GLU A 243 -8.73 23.85 2.51
C GLU A 243 -9.22 22.93 3.63
N TYR A 244 -9.88 21.84 3.26
CA TYR A 244 -10.35 20.85 4.23
C TYR A 244 -9.18 20.20 5.01
N PHE A 245 -8.12 19.85 4.31
CA PHE A 245 -6.90 19.32 4.94
C PHE A 245 -6.35 20.28 5.99
N ARG A 246 -6.24 21.57 5.67
CA ARG A 246 -5.80 22.61 6.62
C ARG A 246 -6.76 22.74 7.82
N GLN A 247 -8.06 22.67 7.58
CA GLN A 247 -9.07 22.69 8.66
C GLN A 247 -8.89 21.51 9.61
N VAL A 248 -8.67 20.29 9.07
CA VAL A 248 -8.42 19.10 9.88
C VAL A 248 -7.13 19.26 10.69
N LEU A 249 -6.03 19.72 10.10
CA LEU A 249 -4.78 19.95 10.85
C LEU A 249 -4.98 20.97 11.99
N ALA A 250 -5.72 22.05 11.77
CA ALA A 250 -6.02 23.05 12.76
C ALA A 250 -6.94 22.55 13.90
N SER A 251 -7.69 21.47 13.69
CA SER A 251 -8.53 20.86 14.73
C SER A 251 -7.71 20.08 15.78
N PHE A 252 -6.44 19.77 15.49
CA PHE A 252 -5.51 19.15 16.43
C PHE A 252 -4.74 20.23 17.20
N PRO A 253 -4.95 20.42 18.51
CA PRO A 253 -4.30 21.49 19.28
C PRO A 253 -2.77 21.47 19.17
N ALA A 254 -2.16 20.28 19.23
CA ALA A 254 -0.71 20.12 19.12
C ALA A 254 -0.15 20.46 17.72
N LEU A 255 -0.97 20.50 16.68
CA LEU A 255 -0.55 20.73 15.30
C LEU A 255 -0.95 22.11 14.78
N ARG A 256 -1.95 22.74 15.39
CA ARG A 256 -2.52 24.02 14.95
C ARG A 256 -1.44 25.05 14.71
N ASP A 257 -0.69 25.41 15.73
CA ASP A 257 0.32 26.46 15.64
C ASP A 257 1.57 26.00 14.87
N ARG A 258 1.92 24.71 15.04
CA ARG A 258 3.07 24.08 14.40
C ARG A 258 2.96 24.08 12.88
N LEU A 259 1.77 23.83 12.34
CA LEU A 259 1.57 23.65 10.88
C LEU A 259 0.93 24.85 10.18
N THR A 260 0.53 25.90 10.90
CA THR A 260 -0.17 27.07 10.32
C THR A 260 0.69 27.81 9.28
N ARG A 261 2.00 27.89 9.48
CA ARG A 261 2.92 28.65 8.61
C ARG A 261 3.64 27.78 7.57
N THR A 262 3.24 26.51 7.44
CA THR A 262 3.86 25.58 6.48
C THR A 262 3.31 25.80 5.08
N GLU A 263 4.14 25.55 4.06
CA GLU A 263 3.76 25.59 2.65
C GLU A 263 3.37 24.21 2.14
N VAL A 264 2.33 24.10 1.32
CA VAL A 264 1.97 22.85 0.60
C VAL A 264 2.80 22.78 -0.67
N ILE A 265 3.83 21.94 -0.68
CA ILE A 265 4.74 21.77 -1.83
C ILE A 265 4.33 20.62 -2.76
N ARG A 266 3.32 19.85 -2.39
CA ARG A 266 2.66 18.86 -3.22
C ARG A 266 1.16 18.94 -3.02
N THR A 267 0.41 19.09 -4.12
CA THR A 267 -1.06 19.12 -4.11
C THR A 267 -1.65 18.04 -3.21
N VAL A 268 -2.59 18.42 -2.36
CA VAL A 268 -3.27 17.50 -1.44
C VAL A 268 -4.07 16.48 -2.24
N MET A 269 -3.71 15.22 -2.09
CA MET A 269 -4.37 14.09 -2.73
C MET A 269 -5.32 13.38 -1.76
N VAL A 270 -6.45 12.91 -2.28
CA VAL A 270 -7.45 12.19 -1.49
C VAL A 270 -7.50 10.72 -1.90
N THR A 271 -7.57 9.83 -0.90
CA THR A 271 -7.71 8.39 -1.14
C THR A 271 -8.64 7.73 -0.12
N GLY A 272 -9.25 6.63 -0.53
CA GLY A 272 -10.25 5.89 0.24
C GLY A 272 -11.57 5.75 -0.56
N PRO A 273 -12.70 5.41 0.06
CA PRO A 273 -12.79 5.01 1.48
C PRO A 273 -12.05 3.70 1.76
N PHE A 274 -11.47 3.62 2.96
CA PHE A 274 -10.80 2.42 3.47
C PHE A 274 -11.78 1.44 4.11
N GLY A 275 -11.28 0.30 4.62
CA GLY A 275 -12.07 -0.70 5.31
C GLY A 275 -12.71 -1.73 4.37
N GLY A 276 -12.01 -2.13 3.31
CA GLY A 276 -12.55 -3.06 2.33
C GLY A 276 -11.73 -4.34 2.14
N ARG A 277 -12.41 -5.40 1.69
CA ARG A 277 -11.76 -6.65 1.31
C ARG A 277 -12.50 -7.34 0.16
N ALA A 278 -11.75 -8.09 -0.64
CA ALA A 278 -12.34 -8.97 -1.63
C ALA A 278 -13.13 -10.11 -0.94
N ARG A 279 -14.27 -10.46 -1.49
CA ARG A 279 -15.05 -11.64 -1.03
C ARG A 279 -14.33 -12.95 -1.32
N ARG A 280 -13.54 -12.97 -2.39
CA ARG A 280 -12.72 -14.11 -2.82
C ARG A 280 -11.32 -13.63 -3.14
N LEU A 281 -10.31 -14.28 -2.58
CA LEU A 281 -8.89 -14.01 -2.90
C LEU A 281 -8.46 -14.71 -4.19
N VAL A 282 -9.17 -15.77 -4.58
CA VAL A 282 -8.85 -16.60 -5.75
C VAL A 282 -10.11 -17.02 -6.49
N ALA A 283 -10.00 -17.09 -7.80
CA ALA A 283 -10.95 -17.71 -8.72
C ALA A 283 -10.18 -18.63 -9.66
N GLY A 284 -10.86 -19.37 -10.53
CA GLY A 284 -10.16 -20.07 -11.61
C GLY A 284 -9.39 -19.06 -12.46
N GLY A 285 -8.10 -19.26 -12.68
CA GLY A 285 -7.22 -18.40 -13.46
C GLY A 285 -6.91 -17.02 -12.86
N ALA A 286 -7.32 -16.74 -11.61
CA ALA A 286 -7.04 -15.44 -11.02
C ALA A 286 -6.79 -15.47 -9.51
N LEU A 287 -5.90 -14.59 -9.03
CA LEU A 287 -5.67 -14.29 -7.61
C LEU A 287 -5.44 -12.79 -7.38
N LEU A 288 -5.57 -12.34 -6.12
CA LEU A 288 -5.45 -10.93 -5.73
C LEU A 288 -4.29 -10.72 -4.75
N VAL A 289 -3.56 -9.62 -4.91
CA VAL A 289 -2.45 -9.21 -4.03
C VAL A 289 -2.63 -7.75 -3.55
N GLY A 290 -1.97 -7.42 -2.44
CA GLY A 290 -2.00 -6.06 -1.88
C GLY A 290 -3.41 -5.57 -1.56
N ASP A 291 -3.66 -4.28 -1.75
CA ASP A 291 -4.94 -3.62 -1.43
C ASP A 291 -6.11 -4.16 -2.27
N ALA A 292 -5.85 -4.81 -3.40
CA ALA A 292 -6.89 -5.47 -4.19
C ALA A 292 -7.47 -6.68 -3.43
N ALA A 293 -6.68 -7.33 -2.59
CA ALA A 293 -7.10 -8.41 -1.72
C ALA A 293 -7.84 -7.89 -0.47
N GLU A 294 -7.18 -7.01 0.30
CA GLU A 294 -7.75 -6.36 1.48
C GLU A 294 -6.95 -5.11 1.86
N PHE A 295 -7.65 -4.10 2.33
CA PHE A 295 -7.06 -2.93 2.98
C PHE A 295 -7.99 -2.45 4.10
N PHE A 296 -7.51 -2.44 5.32
CA PHE A 296 -8.33 -2.05 6.47
C PHE A 296 -8.18 -0.56 6.79
N ASP A 297 -6.99 -0.14 7.24
CA ASP A 297 -6.72 1.23 7.68
C ASP A 297 -5.22 1.53 7.54
N PRO A 298 -4.82 2.74 7.13
CA PRO A 298 -3.40 3.10 6.98
C PRO A 298 -2.66 3.35 8.30
N PHE A 299 -3.31 3.30 9.46
CA PHE A 299 -2.74 3.68 10.78
C PHE A 299 -1.40 3.00 11.09
N THR A 300 -1.30 1.70 10.81
CA THR A 300 -0.07 0.94 11.11
C THR A 300 1.07 1.17 10.12
N GLY A 301 0.83 1.88 9.02
CA GLY A 301 1.83 2.09 7.97
C GLY A 301 2.25 0.84 7.17
N GLU A 302 1.63 -0.32 7.43
CA GLU A 302 2.06 -1.64 6.92
C GLU A 302 1.51 -2.02 5.54
N GLY A 303 0.90 -1.08 4.80
CA GLY A 303 0.30 -1.36 3.49
C GLY A 303 1.32 -1.87 2.46
N ILE A 304 2.49 -1.23 2.38
CA ILE A 304 3.55 -1.61 1.43
C ILE A 304 4.18 -2.96 1.84
N CYS A 305 4.45 -3.18 3.12
CA CYS A 305 4.92 -4.47 3.63
C CYS A 305 3.98 -5.61 3.26
N SER A 306 2.68 -5.41 3.48
CA SER A 306 1.64 -6.37 3.12
C SER A 306 1.59 -6.62 1.61
N ALA A 307 1.78 -5.59 0.80
CA ALA A 307 1.85 -5.69 -0.65
C ALA A 307 3.01 -6.59 -1.10
N LEU A 308 4.22 -6.35 -0.59
CA LEU A 308 5.42 -7.14 -0.90
C LEU A 308 5.28 -8.59 -0.42
N ARG A 309 4.77 -8.79 0.80
CA ARG A 309 4.56 -10.13 1.37
C ARG A 309 3.52 -10.93 0.59
N SER A 310 2.41 -10.31 0.21
CA SER A 310 1.39 -10.98 -0.61
C SER A 310 1.90 -11.31 -2.00
N ALA A 311 2.79 -10.49 -2.58
CA ALA A 311 3.44 -10.77 -3.85
C ALA A 311 4.30 -12.05 -3.79
N THR A 312 5.09 -12.23 -2.73
CA THR A 312 5.87 -13.45 -2.51
C THR A 312 4.98 -14.69 -2.47
N LEU A 313 3.95 -14.69 -1.60
CA LEU A 313 3.01 -15.81 -1.48
C LEU A 313 2.28 -16.13 -2.80
N ALA A 314 1.99 -15.10 -3.59
CA ALA A 314 1.33 -15.24 -4.88
C ALA A 314 2.24 -15.92 -5.91
N VAL A 315 3.51 -15.53 -5.95
CA VAL A 315 4.49 -16.12 -6.90
C VAL A 315 4.77 -17.58 -6.57
N ASP A 316 4.96 -17.93 -5.30
CA ASP A 316 5.17 -19.32 -4.87
C ASP A 316 4.03 -20.20 -5.37
N THR A 317 2.78 -19.76 -5.15
CA THR A 317 1.59 -20.51 -5.64
C THR A 317 1.48 -20.49 -7.18
N ALA A 318 1.86 -19.38 -7.83
CA ALA A 318 1.80 -19.27 -9.28
C ALA A 318 2.75 -20.26 -9.97
N LEU A 319 3.96 -20.43 -9.45
CA LEU A 319 4.95 -21.38 -9.96
C LEU A 319 4.41 -22.81 -9.90
N GLU A 320 3.87 -23.23 -8.76
CA GLU A 320 3.26 -24.56 -8.60
C GLU A 320 2.04 -24.73 -9.52
N ALA A 321 1.15 -23.74 -9.58
CA ALA A 321 -0.06 -23.81 -10.38
C ALA A 321 0.19 -23.85 -11.88
N LEU A 322 1.25 -23.18 -12.36
CA LEU A 322 1.64 -23.10 -13.77
C LEU A 322 2.55 -24.25 -14.21
N ALA A 323 3.17 -24.99 -13.30
CA ALA A 323 3.99 -26.17 -13.62
C ALA A 323 3.20 -27.26 -14.35
N THR A 324 1.90 -27.36 -14.11
CA THR A 324 1.02 -28.32 -14.80
C THR A 324 0.33 -27.65 -15.99
N PRO A 325 0.32 -28.28 -17.19
CA PRO A 325 -0.42 -27.78 -18.34
C PRO A 325 -1.92 -27.64 -18.10
N GLY A 326 -2.59 -26.88 -18.96
CA GLY A 326 -4.04 -26.68 -18.96
C GLY A 326 -4.49 -25.49 -18.09
N LEU A 327 -5.81 -25.40 -17.88
CA LEU A 327 -6.45 -24.31 -17.14
C LEU A 327 -6.04 -24.33 -15.66
N VAL A 328 -5.75 -23.15 -15.11
CA VAL A 328 -5.45 -22.97 -13.70
C VAL A 328 -6.77 -22.92 -12.92
N VAL A 329 -7.27 -24.08 -12.53
CA VAL A 329 -8.51 -24.18 -11.75
C VAL A 329 -8.34 -23.59 -10.35
N ARG A 330 -9.43 -23.13 -9.75
CA ARG A 330 -9.43 -22.49 -8.41
C ARG A 330 -8.76 -23.35 -7.34
N ALA A 331 -8.87 -24.67 -7.39
CA ALA A 331 -8.27 -25.59 -6.43
C ALA A 331 -6.74 -25.45 -6.38
N ARG A 332 -6.08 -25.24 -7.52
CA ARG A 332 -4.62 -25.02 -7.59
C ARG A 332 -4.18 -23.70 -6.93
N LEU A 333 -5.08 -22.73 -6.80
CA LEU A 333 -4.79 -21.42 -6.16
C LEU A 333 -5.24 -21.38 -4.68
N ALA A 334 -5.89 -22.42 -4.17
CA ALA A 334 -6.33 -22.50 -2.78
C ALA A 334 -5.18 -22.41 -1.76
N PRO A 335 -3.96 -22.93 -2.02
CA PRO A 335 -2.80 -22.74 -1.15
C PRO A 335 -2.51 -21.25 -0.86
N TYR A 336 -2.52 -20.39 -1.87
CA TYR A 336 -2.38 -18.94 -1.71
C TYR A 336 -3.39 -18.37 -0.70
N ALA A 337 -4.67 -18.70 -0.87
CA ALA A 337 -5.71 -18.17 0.01
C ALA A 337 -5.54 -18.64 1.48
N ARG A 338 -4.99 -19.83 1.71
CA ARG A 338 -4.66 -20.35 3.05
C ARG A 338 -3.44 -19.63 3.63
N ALA A 339 -2.35 -19.53 2.85
CA ALA A 339 -1.12 -18.84 3.25
C ALA A 339 -1.38 -17.36 3.56
N HIS A 340 -2.13 -16.66 2.70
CA HIS A 340 -2.54 -15.28 2.91
C HIS A 340 -3.33 -15.10 4.22
N ARG A 341 -4.33 -15.96 4.48
CA ARG A 341 -5.10 -15.88 5.72
C ARG A 341 -4.22 -16.04 6.97
N ARG A 342 -3.27 -16.98 6.95
CA ARG A 342 -2.32 -17.21 8.05
C ARG A 342 -1.37 -16.03 8.22
N ALA A 343 -0.78 -15.56 7.12
CA ALA A 343 0.21 -14.49 7.13
C ALA A 343 -0.33 -13.16 7.69
N PHE A 344 -1.62 -12.87 7.46
CA PHE A 344 -2.25 -11.60 7.83
C PHE A 344 -3.26 -11.71 8.99
N ALA A 345 -3.38 -12.89 9.64
CA ALA A 345 -4.33 -13.08 10.75
C ALA A 345 -4.03 -12.18 11.94
N GLY A 346 -2.79 -12.14 12.40
CA GLY A 346 -2.36 -11.30 13.53
C GLY A 346 -2.51 -9.80 13.23
N LYS A 347 -2.09 -9.37 12.03
CA LYS A 347 -2.26 -7.99 11.57
C LYS A 347 -3.72 -7.54 11.65
N ARG A 348 -4.67 -8.34 11.17
CA ARG A 348 -6.09 -8.03 11.23
C ARG A 348 -6.63 -7.85 12.64
N VAL A 349 -6.13 -8.64 13.61
CA VAL A 349 -6.51 -8.50 15.02
C VAL A 349 -6.01 -7.17 15.56
N VAL A 350 -4.72 -6.86 15.35
CA VAL A 350 -4.10 -5.62 15.81
C VAL A 350 -4.79 -4.39 15.19
N GLU A 351 -5.01 -4.38 13.88
CA GLU A 351 -5.70 -3.27 13.18
C GLU A 351 -7.12 -3.03 13.72
N ARG A 352 -7.87 -4.10 14.05
CA ARG A 352 -9.19 -3.96 14.65
C ARG A 352 -9.12 -3.41 16.07
N LEU A 353 -8.20 -3.91 16.89
CA LEU A 353 -8.01 -3.42 18.26
C LEU A 353 -7.65 -1.93 18.26
N ILE A 354 -6.69 -1.53 17.44
CA ILE A 354 -6.31 -0.13 17.28
C ILE A 354 -7.51 0.69 16.76
N GLY A 355 -8.22 0.18 15.74
CA GLY A 355 -9.40 0.84 15.20
C GLY A 355 -10.47 1.12 16.25
N TYR A 356 -10.70 0.21 17.19
CA TYR A 356 -11.63 0.41 18.32
C TYR A 356 -11.05 1.35 19.37
N ALA A 357 -9.78 1.22 19.74
CA ALA A 357 -9.13 2.06 20.76
C ALA A 357 -9.13 3.55 20.34
N MET A 358 -8.92 3.85 19.07
CA MET A 358 -8.95 5.23 18.56
C MET A 358 -10.31 5.95 18.71
N PHE A 359 -11.42 5.20 18.83
CA PHE A 359 -12.73 5.79 19.08
C PHE A 359 -13.04 6.01 20.57
N THR A 360 -12.12 5.61 21.45
CA THR A 360 -12.29 5.74 22.90
C THR A 360 -11.08 6.48 23.47
N PRO A 361 -11.03 7.84 23.33
CA PRO A 361 -9.85 8.63 23.70
C PRO A 361 -9.28 8.31 25.09
N ARG A 362 -10.15 8.21 26.11
CA ARG A 362 -9.74 7.87 27.47
C ARG A 362 -9.10 6.49 27.61
N LEU A 363 -9.52 5.52 26.78
CA LEU A 363 -8.95 4.18 26.78
C LEU A 363 -7.60 4.18 26.07
N PHE A 364 -7.47 4.97 25.01
CA PHE A 364 -6.23 5.13 24.27
C PHE A 364 -5.13 5.75 25.14
N ASP A 365 -5.42 6.87 25.82
CA ASP A 365 -4.47 7.54 26.71
C ASP A 365 -4.03 6.60 27.86
N ARG A 366 -4.98 5.90 28.51
CA ARG A 366 -4.64 4.90 29.54
C ARG A 366 -3.80 3.74 29.02
N ALA A 367 -3.98 3.33 27.78
CA ALA A 367 -3.16 2.29 27.17
C ALA A 367 -1.75 2.80 26.89
N VAL A 368 -1.62 4.04 26.42
CA VAL A 368 -0.32 4.70 26.17
C VAL A 368 0.45 4.95 27.47
N GLU A 369 -0.23 5.32 28.58
CA GLU A 369 0.39 5.56 29.89
C GLU A 369 0.88 4.28 30.61
N ARG A 370 0.40 3.10 30.18
CA ARG A 370 0.74 1.81 30.82
C ARG A 370 1.80 0.99 30.11
N ILE A 371 2.24 1.43 28.92
CA ILE A 371 3.29 0.83 28.12
C ILE A 371 4.62 1.56 28.34
#